data_2abd66f53db59b9c10469449ac9d92ff
#
_entry.id   2abd66f53db59b9c10469449ac9d92ff
#
_cell.length_a   1.000
_cell.length_b   1.000
_cell.length_c   1.000
_cell.angle_alpha   90.00
_cell.angle_beta   90.00
_cell.angle_gamma   90.00
#
_symmetry.space_group_name_H-M   'P 1'
#
loop_
_entity.id
_entity.type
_entity.pdbx_description
1 polymer ?
#
loop_
_entity_poly.entity_id
_entity_poly.type
_entity_poly.pdbx_seq_one_letter_code
_entity_poly.pdbx_strand_id
1 'polypeptide(L)'
;IIMINLDPDINVDKKKEIGQQVRILALDHNSKSGSDIEAEPFSTALLAYDVDQSTQLTNVLMSLGMLIVTVVLLWLTFRHWSYVVLPLITLVLSVLWTFSFAGMVGITLTALDVAVIPLVVGLGIDFAVHISRRYQESLSAGNSVEESLLDAQTHTGQALFLAMFTTVVAFLSGISGGVGPVRDFSLLCAVG
;
A
#
# COMPACT_ATOMS: atom_id res chain seq x y z
N ILE A 1 35.82 15.47 3.37
CA ILE A 1 34.62 15.00 2.65
C ILE A 1 35.08 14.65 1.24
N ILE A 2 34.89 13.37 0.86
CA ILE A 2 35.18 12.92 -0.52
C ILE A 2 33.80 12.82 -1.17
N MET A 3 33.55 13.58 -2.24
CA MET A 3 32.33 13.50 -3.04
C MET A 3 32.62 12.68 -4.30
N ILE A 4 31.91 11.56 -4.44
CA ILE A 4 31.92 10.74 -5.65
C ILE A 4 30.66 11.09 -6.43
N ASN A 5 30.83 11.71 -7.59
CA ASN A 5 29.73 12.06 -8.47
C ASN A 5 29.49 10.90 -9.44
N LEU A 6 28.32 10.29 -9.37
CA LEU A 6 27.91 9.23 -10.29
C LEU A 6 27.18 9.85 -11.47
N ASP A 7 27.40 9.28 -12.66
CA ASP A 7 26.72 9.67 -13.88
C ASP A 7 25.19 9.64 -13.66
N PRO A 8 24.43 10.70 -13.98
CA PRO A 8 22.99 10.74 -13.81
C PRO A 8 22.25 9.64 -14.61
N ASP A 9 22.82 9.18 -15.72
CA ASP A 9 22.22 8.18 -16.62
C ASP A 9 22.42 6.72 -16.16
N ILE A 10 23.15 6.48 -15.06
CA ILE A 10 23.31 5.13 -14.51
C ILE A 10 21.96 4.65 -13.93
N ASN A 11 21.56 3.42 -14.31
CA ASN A 11 20.37 2.75 -13.79
C ASN A 11 20.38 2.71 -12.24
N VAL A 12 19.22 2.87 -11.63
CA VAL A 12 19.02 2.90 -10.18
C VAL A 12 19.60 1.65 -9.50
N ASP A 13 19.46 0.47 -10.12
CA ASP A 13 20.00 -0.79 -9.58
C ASP A 13 21.53 -0.80 -9.53
N LYS A 14 22.19 -0.26 -10.55
CA LYS A 14 23.65 -0.09 -10.55
C LYS A 14 24.10 0.96 -9.52
N LYS A 15 23.34 2.02 -9.31
CA LYS A 15 23.63 3.01 -8.25
C LYS A 15 23.56 2.36 -6.86
N LYS A 16 22.57 1.48 -6.64
CA LYS A 16 22.42 0.70 -5.41
C LYS A 16 23.62 -0.23 -5.18
N GLU A 17 24.02 -0.95 -6.22
CA GLU A 17 25.16 -1.89 -6.17
C GLU A 17 26.49 -1.17 -5.85
N ILE A 18 26.76 -0.05 -6.53
CA ILE A 18 27.95 0.78 -6.27
C ILE A 18 27.92 1.30 -4.83
N GLY A 19 26.76 1.77 -4.35
CA GLY A 19 26.59 2.21 -2.97
C GLY A 19 26.95 1.13 -1.95
N GLN A 20 26.51 -0.12 -2.17
CA GLN A 20 26.87 -1.26 -1.32
C GLN A 20 28.38 -1.56 -1.34
N GLN A 21 29.01 -1.55 -2.50
CA GLN A 21 30.45 -1.79 -2.61
C GLN A 21 31.25 -0.71 -1.85
N VAL A 22 30.85 0.55 -1.97
CA VAL A 22 31.46 1.66 -1.23
C VAL A 22 31.29 1.49 0.28
N ARG A 23 30.12 1.03 0.74
CA ARG A 23 29.86 0.75 2.16
C ARG A 23 30.73 -0.37 2.69
N ILE A 24 30.86 -1.47 1.95
CA ILE A 24 31.71 -2.60 2.33
C ILE A 24 33.19 -2.16 2.42
N LEU A 25 33.65 -1.37 1.46
CA LEU A 25 35.01 -0.83 1.48
C LEU A 25 35.25 0.12 2.65
N ALA A 26 34.25 0.97 2.99
CA ALA A 26 34.36 1.87 4.14
C ALA A 26 34.40 1.09 5.47
N LEU A 27 33.57 0.05 5.61
CA LEU A 27 33.57 -0.82 6.79
C LEU A 27 34.90 -1.60 6.94
N ASP A 28 35.43 -2.12 5.83
CA ASP A 28 36.73 -2.80 5.81
C ASP A 28 37.89 -1.84 6.18
N HIS A 29 37.84 -0.60 5.69
CA HIS A 29 38.77 0.45 6.04
C HIS A 29 38.69 0.80 7.54
N ASN A 30 37.50 1.01 8.08
CA ASN A 30 37.30 1.31 9.49
C ASN A 30 37.82 0.18 10.40
N SER A 31 37.61 -1.07 9.98
CA SER A 31 38.13 -2.26 10.70
C SER A 31 39.64 -2.37 10.73
N LYS A 32 40.33 -1.92 9.67
CA LYS A 32 41.77 -2.08 9.51
C LYS A 32 42.57 -0.85 9.95
N SER A 33 41.96 0.33 9.97
CA SER A 33 42.73 1.58 10.09
C SER A 33 43.10 1.96 11.51
N GLY A 34 42.39 1.47 12.55
CA GLY A 34 42.67 1.85 13.96
C GLY A 34 42.73 3.37 14.20
N SER A 35 42.26 4.18 13.27
CA SER A 35 42.26 5.63 13.31
C SER A 35 40.98 6.17 13.92
N ASP A 36 41.04 7.32 14.60
CA ASP A 36 39.87 8.03 15.14
C ASP A 36 38.91 8.59 14.05
N ILE A 37 39.14 8.23 12.78
CA ILE A 37 38.35 8.70 11.64
C ILE A 37 37.50 7.53 11.13
N GLU A 38 36.22 7.58 11.37
CA GLU A 38 35.23 6.66 10.78
C GLU A 38 34.79 7.18 9.41
N ALA A 39 34.96 6.33 8.39
CA ALA A 39 34.44 6.61 7.06
C ALA A 39 32.97 6.13 6.98
N GLU A 40 32.04 7.05 6.94
CA GLU A 40 30.61 6.76 6.78
C GLU A 40 30.16 7.22 5.39
N PRO A 41 29.90 6.29 4.45
CA PRO A 41 29.45 6.65 3.13
C PRO A 41 27.98 7.08 3.19
N PHE A 42 27.70 8.31 2.76
CA PHE A 42 26.36 8.85 2.66
C PHE A 42 26.02 9.13 1.20
N SER A 43 24.99 8.49 0.69
CA SER A 43 24.42 8.81 -0.61
C SER A 43 22.92 8.60 -0.63
N THR A 44 22.21 9.35 -1.47
CA THR A 44 20.76 9.16 -1.68
C THR A 44 20.44 7.75 -2.18
N ALA A 45 21.34 7.13 -2.96
CA ALA A 45 21.19 5.76 -3.45
C ALA A 45 21.34 4.72 -2.33
N LEU A 46 22.21 4.95 -1.37
CA LEU A 46 22.44 4.09 -0.20
C LEU A 46 21.25 4.18 0.76
N LEU A 47 20.77 5.39 1.02
CA LEU A 47 19.55 5.62 1.80
C LEU A 47 18.34 4.93 1.16
N ALA A 48 18.16 5.08 -0.16
CA ALA A 48 17.08 4.41 -0.87
C ALA A 48 17.18 2.88 -0.75
N TYR A 49 18.39 2.32 -0.80
CA TYR A 49 18.61 0.89 -0.62
C TYR A 49 18.30 0.43 0.82
N ASP A 50 18.81 1.12 1.83
CA ASP A 50 18.60 0.78 3.25
C ASP A 50 17.10 0.91 3.62
N VAL A 51 16.42 1.92 3.10
CA VAL A 51 14.97 2.09 3.25
C VAL A 51 14.23 0.96 2.54
N ASP A 52 14.58 0.63 1.29
CA ASP A 52 13.94 -0.43 0.51
C ASP A 52 14.07 -1.79 1.21
N GLN A 53 15.27 -2.17 1.64
CA GLN A 53 15.52 -3.44 2.31
C GLN A 53 14.86 -3.54 3.69
N SER A 54 14.93 -2.49 4.49
CA SER A 54 14.30 -2.46 5.82
C SER A 54 12.78 -2.39 5.72
N THR A 55 12.27 -1.73 4.69
CA THR A 55 10.85 -1.50 4.48
C THR A 55 10.14 -2.75 3.92
N GLN A 56 10.80 -3.54 3.06
CA GLN A 56 10.16 -4.72 2.45
C GLN A 56 9.72 -5.74 3.50
N LEU A 57 10.59 -6.15 4.41
CA LEU A 57 10.22 -7.10 5.46
C LEU A 57 9.14 -6.53 6.39
N THR A 58 9.30 -5.28 6.79
CA THR A 58 8.35 -4.58 7.65
C THR A 58 6.98 -4.44 6.97
N ASN A 59 6.95 -4.07 5.69
CA ASN A 59 5.70 -3.95 4.93
C ASN A 59 4.98 -5.29 4.76
N VAL A 60 5.71 -6.38 4.50
CA VAL A 60 5.13 -7.73 4.43
C VAL A 60 4.53 -8.13 5.78
N LEU A 61 5.26 -7.93 6.87
CA LEU A 61 4.76 -8.24 8.22
C LEU A 61 3.56 -7.39 8.61
N MET A 62 3.58 -6.08 8.30
CA MET A 62 2.45 -5.19 8.54
C MET A 62 1.24 -5.54 7.70
N SER A 63 1.42 -5.87 6.41
CA SER A 63 0.33 -6.28 5.52
C SER A 63 -0.29 -7.61 5.98
N LEU A 64 0.53 -8.56 6.41
CA LEU A 64 0.06 -9.84 6.95
C LEU A 64 -0.69 -9.64 8.27
N GLY A 65 -0.13 -8.83 9.17
CA GLY A 65 -0.77 -8.46 10.45
C GLY A 65 -2.12 -7.79 10.22
N MET A 66 -2.18 -6.83 9.31
CA MET A 66 -3.41 -6.15 8.93
C MET A 66 -4.45 -7.14 8.36
N LEU A 67 -4.04 -8.06 7.49
CA LEU A 67 -4.94 -9.07 6.92
C LEU A 67 -5.50 -9.98 8.01
N ILE A 68 -4.69 -10.41 8.97
CA ILE A 68 -5.14 -11.22 10.12
C ILE A 68 -6.14 -10.43 10.97
N VAL A 69 -5.82 -9.18 11.34
CA VAL A 69 -6.73 -8.31 12.10
C VAL A 69 -8.04 -8.11 11.36
N THR A 70 -7.98 -7.87 10.05
CA THR A 70 -9.13 -7.73 9.15
C THR A 70 -10.03 -8.95 9.18
N VAL A 71 -9.46 -10.16 9.02
CA VAL A 71 -10.22 -11.42 9.06
C VAL A 71 -10.86 -11.63 10.41
N VAL A 72 -10.12 -11.35 11.51
CA VAL A 72 -10.63 -11.46 12.87
C VAL A 72 -11.79 -10.50 13.12
N LEU A 73 -11.65 -9.23 12.71
CA LEU A 73 -12.72 -8.23 12.85
C LEU A 73 -13.97 -8.60 12.05
N LEU A 74 -13.80 -9.06 10.80
CA LEU A 74 -14.93 -9.54 10.00
C LEU A 74 -15.61 -10.74 10.65
N TRP A 75 -14.84 -11.70 11.14
CA TRP A 75 -15.40 -12.86 11.80
C TRP A 75 -16.14 -12.51 13.10
N LEU A 76 -15.60 -11.63 13.93
CA LEU A 76 -16.26 -11.11 15.13
C LEU A 76 -17.55 -10.37 14.79
N THR A 77 -17.53 -9.61 13.68
CA THR A 77 -18.68 -8.79 13.24
C THR A 77 -19.82 -9.64 12.72
N PHE A 78 -19.52 -10.62 11.88
CA PHE A 78 -20.56 -11.37 11.16
C PHE A 78 -20.85 -12.76 11.71
N ARG A 79 -19.94 -13.36 12.48
CA ARG A 79 -20.04 -14.71 13.08
C ARG A 79 -20.36 -15.85 12.08
N HIS A 80 -20.46 -15.56 10.79
CA HIS A 80 -20.71 -16.52 9.71
C HIS A 80 -19.67 -16.35 8.61
N TRP A 81 -19.02 -17.45 8.23
CA TRP A 81 -17.95 -17.45 7.24
C TRP A 81 -18.34 -16.91 5.87
N SER A 82 -19.58 -17.15 5.45
CA SER A 82 -20.06 -16.67 4.14
C SER A 82 -19.99 -15.15 3.98
N TYR A 83 -20.22 -14.40 5.05
CA TYR A 83 -20.14 -12.93 5.04
C TYR A 83 -18.72 -12.40 5.23
N VAL A 84 -17.77 -13.26 5.57
CA VAL A 84 -16.33 -12.93 5.68
C VAL A 84 -15.64 -13.15 4.34
N VAL A 85 -15.94 -14.27 3.66
CA VAL A 85 -15.26 -14.68 2.43
C VAL A 85 -15.53 -13.73 1.28
N LEU A 86 -16.77 -13.26 1.12
CA LEU A 86 -17.13 -12.38 0.00
C LEU A 86 -16.38 -11.04 0.02
N PRO A 87 -16.34 -10.28 1.13
CA PRO A 87 -15.50 -9.09 1.24
C PRO A 87 -14.01 -9.36 0.99
N LEU A 88 -13.48 -10.47 1.51
CA LEU A 88 -12.07 -10.81 1.32
C LEU A 88 -11.73 -11.05 -0.16
N ILE A 89 -12.58 -11.77 -0.90
CA ILE A 89 -12.39 -11.96 -2.34
C ILE A 89 -12.40 -10.62 -3.06
N THR A 90 -13.34 -9.74 -2.73
CA THR A 90 -13.43 -8.41 -3.33
C THR A 90 -12.18 -7.58 -3.07
N LEU A 91 -11.65 -7.60 -1.83
CA LEU A 91 -10.41 -6.91 -1.47
C LEU A 91 -9.20 -7.44 -2.23
N VAL A 92 -9.07 -8.77 -2.35
CA VAL A 92 -7.98 -9.38 -3.14
C VAL A 92 -8.08 -8.96 -4.60
N LEU A 93 -9.27 -8.98 -5.18
CA LEU A 93 -9.49 -8.54 -6.56
C LEU A 93 -9.15 -7.04 -6.73
N SER A 94 -9.52 -6.19 -5.76
CA SER A 94 -9.19 -4.76 -5.79
C SER A 94 -7.67 -4.55 -5.80
N VAL A 95 -6.94 -5.21 -4.92
CA VAL A 95 -5.47 -5.13 -4.88
C VAL A 95 -4.86 -5.62 -6.19
N LEU A 96 -5.30 -6.77 -6.72
CA LEU A 96 -4.83 -7.30 -8.00
C LEU A 96 -5.10 -6.33 -9.15
N TRP A 97 -6.29 -5.72 -9.17
CA TRP A 97 -6.66 -4.74 -10.18
C TRP A 97 -5.76 -3.49 -10.11
N THR A 98 -5.51 -2.99 -8.91
CA THR A 98 -4.66 -1.81 -8.67
C THR A 98 -3.24 -2.03 -9.21
N PHE A 99 -2.62 -3.16 -8.88
CA PHE A 99 -1.27 -3.46 -9.36
C PHE A 99 -1.22 -3.83 -10.85
N SER A 100 -2.27 -4.45 -11.38
CA SER A 100 -2.41 -4.67 -12.83
C SER A 100 -2.47 -3.35 -13.58
N PHE A 101 -3.21 -2.38 -13.07
CA PHE A 101 -3.27 -1.03 -13.61
C PHE A 101 -1.89 -0.35 -13.57
N ALA A 102 -1.16 -0.46 -12.45
CA ALA A 102 0.21 0.05 -12.34
C ALA A 102 1.12 -0.49 -13.46
N GLY A 103 1.04 -1.82 -13.72
CA GLY A 103 1.79 -2.46 -14.79
C GLY A 103 1.38 -1.98 -16.19
N MET A 104 0.10 -1.74 -16.43
CA MET A 104 -0.39 -1.25 -17.72
C MET A 104 0.07 0.20 -18.02
N VAL A 105 0.12 1.05 -16.99
CA VAL A 105 0.54 2.45 -17.13
C VAL A 105 2.06 2.61 -17.09
N GLY A 106 2.80 1.56 -16.71
CA GLY A 106 4.26 1.58 -16.61
C GLY A 106 4.78 2.31 -15.37
N ILE A 107 4.01 2.32 -14.28
CA ILE A 107 4.42 2.90 -13.00
C ILE A 107 5.51 2.01 -12.40
N THR A 108 6.67 2.60 -12.09
CA THR A 108 7.75 1.92 -11.38
C THR A 108 7.46 1.92 -9.89
N LEU A 109 7.14 0.75 -9.35
CA LEU A 109 6.80 0.62 -7.94
C LEU A 109 7.98 1.03 -7.04
N THR A 110 7.69 1.91 -6.11
CA THR A 110 8.62 2.40 -5.09
C THR A 110 8.25 1.83 -3.71
N ALA A 111 9.10 2.01 -2.71
CA ALA A 111 8.79 1.62 -1.33
C ALA A 111 7.50 2.29 -0.80
N LEU A 112 7.17 3.49 -1.29
CA LEU A 112 5.94 4.20 -0.94
C LEU A 112 4.70 3.48 -1.48
N ASP A 113 4.77 2.91 -2.68
CA ASP A 113 3.64 2.27 -3.34
C ASP A 113 3.22 0.95 -2.66
N VAL A 114 4.13 0.32 -1.92
CA VAL A 114 3.80 -0.87 -1.12
C VAL A 114 2.78 -0.54 -0.02
N ALA A 115 2.75 0.71 0.47
CA ALA A 115 1.76 1.18 1.43
C ALA A 115 0.33 1.31 0.83
N VAL A 116 0.17 1.20 -0.48
CA VAL A 116 -1.15 1.16 -1.15
C VAL A 116 -1.95 -0.06 -0.68
N ILE A 117 -1.29 -1.23 -0.49
CA ILE A 117 -1.97 -2.47 -0.09
C ILE A 117 -2.75 -2.30 1.22
N PRO A 118 -2.12 -1.94 2.35
CA PRO A 118 -2.83 -1.76 3.60
C PRO A 118 -3.89 -0.66 3.53
N LEU A 119 -3.67 0.37 2.73
CA LEU A 119 -4.61 1.47 2.59
C LEU A 119 -5.86 1.06 1.82
N VAL A 120 -5.70 0.40 0.66
CA VAL A 120 -6.84 -0.11 -0.14
C VAL A 120 -7.63 -1.16 0.63
N VAL A 121 -6.95 -2.08 1.32
CA VAL A 121 -7.60 -3.09 2.15
C VAL A 121 -8.35 -2.43 3.31
N GLY A 122 -7.75 -1.45 4.00
CA GLY A 122 -8.37 -0.76 5.13
C GLY A 122 -9.62 0.02 4.75
N LEU A 123 -9.57 0.77 3.66
CA LEU A 123 -10.74 1.52 3.16
C LEU A 123 -11.82 0.58 2.60
N GLY A 124 -11.42 -0.43 1.84
CA GLY A 124 -12.34 -1.35 1.20
C GLY A 124 -13.12 -2.20 2.20
N ILE A 125 -12.50 -2.56 3.36
CA ILE A 125 -13.20 -3.33 4.37
C ILE A 125 -14.33 -2.55 5.02
N ASP A 126 -14.15 -1.25 5.25
CA ASP A 126 -15.18 -0.41 5.85
C ASP A 126 -16.43 -0.38 4.96
N PHE A 127 -16.26 -0.23 3.65
CA PHE A 127 -17.36 -0.26 2.68
C PHE A 127 -18.05 -1.62 2.68
N ALA A 128 -17.29 -2.70 2.66
CA ALA A 128 -17.83 -4.05 2.66
C ALA A 128 -18.63 -4.36 3.95
N VAL A 129 -18.14 -3.93 5.10
CA VAL A 129 -18.81 -4.10 6.40
C VAL A 129 -20.12 -3.33 6.44
N HIS A 130 -20.13 -2.07 6.00
CA HIS A 130 -21.35 -1.25 6.01
C HIS A 130 -22.46 -1.83 5.14
N ILE A 131 -22.17 -2.22 3.90
CA ILE A 131 -23.15 -2.84 3.00
C ILE A 131 -23.63 -4.18 3.56
N SER A 132 -22.71 -5.03 4.02
CA SER A 132 -23.08 -6.35 4.54
C SER A 132 -23.93 -6.26 5.80
N ARG A 133 -23.66 -5.31 6.69
CA ARG A 133 -24.49 -5.07 7.88
C ARG A 133 -25.88 -4.62 7.51
N ARG A 134 -26.01 -3.65 6.62
CA ARG A 134 -27.32 -3.17 6.19
C ARG A 134 -28.16 -4.29 5.57
N TYR A 135 -27.53 -5.11 4.72
CA TYR A 135 -28.17 -6.28 4.14
C TYR A 135 -28.67 -7.26 5.23
N GLN A 136 -27.85 -7.56 6.25
CA GLN A 136 -28.25 -8.44 7.34
C GLN A 136 -29.38 -7.85 8.20
N GLU A 137 -29.34 -6.55 8.47
CA GLU A 137 -30.40 -5.86 9.22
C GLU A 137 -31.74 -5.98 8.50
N SER A 138 -31.76 -5.74 7.19
CA SER A 138 -32.96 -5.86 6.36
C SER A 138 -33.49 -7.29 6.31
N LEU A 139 -32.61 -8.29 6.15
CA LEU A 139 -32.99 -9.71 6.22
C LEU A 139 -33.59 -10.08 7.60
N SER A 140 -32.99 -9.58 8.67
CA SER A 140 -33.44 -9.83 10.03
C SER A 140 -34.80 -9.20 10.34
N ALA A 141 -35.16 -8.13 9.61
CA ALA A 141 -36.48 -7.50 9.66
C ALA A 141 -37.56 -8.30 8.94
N GLY A 142 -37.21 -9.41 8.27
CA GLY A 142 -38.14 -10.29 7.57
C GLY A 142 -38.32 -9.98 6.09
N ASN A 143 -37.54 -9.07 5.52
CA ASN A 143 -37.57 -8.75 4.10
C ASN A 143 -37.00 -9.91 3.26
N SER A 144 -37.41 -10.00 2.01
CA SER A 144 -36.82 -10.96 1.06
C SER A 144 -35.35 -10.63 0.75
N VAL A 145 -34.63 -11.58 0.19
CA VAL A 145 -33.21 -11.38 -0.24
C VAL A 145 -33.12 -10.22 -1.23
N GLU A 146 -34.06 -10.15 -2.18
CA GLU A 146 -34.05 -9.10 -3.20
C GLU A 146 -34.34 -7.72 -2.61
N GLU A 147 -35.31 -7.59 -1.74
CA GLU A 147 -35.63 -6.35 -1.04
C GLU A 147 -34.47 -5.90 -0.14
N SER A 148 -33.81 -6.84 0.55
CA SER A 148 -32.67 -6.54 1.40
C SER A 148 -31.45 -6.07 0.62
N LEU A 149 -31.21 -6.61 -0.57
CA LEU A 149 -30.16 -6.13 -1.48
C LEU A 149 -30.47 -4.71 -1.98
N LEU A 150 -31.70 -4.47 -2.41
CA LEU A 150 -32.14 -3.14 -2.86
C LEU A 150 -32.04 -2.11 -1.74
N ASP A 151 -32.46 -2.47 -0.52
CA ASP A 151 -32.37 -1.60 0.65
C ASP A 151 -30.90 -1.25 0.99
N ALA A 152 -30.00 -2.23 1.00
CA ALA A 152 -28.59 -2.01 1.23
C ALA A 152 -27.95 -1.12 0.15
N GLN A 153 -28.33 -1.33 -1.11
CA GLN A 153 -27.80 -0.56 -2.24
C GLN A 153 -28.35 0.88 -2.27
N THR A 154 -29.62 1.08 -1.99
CA THR A 154 -30.24 2.41 -2.10
C THR A 154 -29.88 3.31 -0.92
N HIS A 155 -29.90 2.79 0.31
CA HIS A 155 -29.65 3.61 1.50
C HIS A 155 -28.17 3.71 1.87
N THR A 156 -27.47 2.58 1.89
CA THR A 156 -26.05 2.55 2.27
C THR A 156 -25.13 2.77 1.06
N GLY A 157 -25.46 2.17 -0.08
CA GLY A 157 -24.66 2.26 -1.29
C GLY A 157 -24.48 3.68 -1.81
N GLN A 158 -25.52 4.53 -1.74
CA GLN A 158 -25.43 5.95 -2.14
C GLN A 158 -24.45 6.74 -1.24
N ALA A 159 -24.53 6.52 0.07
CA ALA A 159 -23.62 7.18 1.02
C ALA A 159 -22.18 6.72 0.80
N LEU A 160 -21.98 5.43 0.57
CA LEU A 160 -20.65 4.88 0.30
C LEU A 160 -20.09 5.33 -1.05
N PHE A 161 -20.95 5.46 -2.06
CA PHE A 161 -20.53 6.01 -3.36
C PHE A 161 -20.03 7.46 -3.22
N LEU A 162 -20.71 8.29 -2.43
CA LEU A 162 -20.26 9.65 -2.16
C LEU A 162 -18.95 9.67 -1.38
N ALA A 163 -18.80 8.81 -0.38
CA ALA A 163 -17.55 8.66 0.39
C ALA A 163 -16.38 8.20 -0.51
N MET A 164 -16.63 7.19 -1.37
CA MET A 164 -15.65 6.74 -2.36
C MET A 164 -15.24 7.88 -3.30
N PHE A 165 -16.21 8.61 -3.83
CA PHE A 165 -15.94 9.73 -4.74
C PHE A 165 -15.07 10.81 -4.10
N THR A 166 -15.39 11.20 -2.85
CA THR A 166 -14.57 12.19 -2.12
C THR A 166 -13.15 11.68 -1.85
N THR A 167 -13.00 10.39 -1.55
CA THR A 167 -11.68 9.75 -1.34
C THR A 167 -10.87 9.74 -2.64
N VAL A 168 -11.48 9.37 -3.76
CA VAL A 168 -10.83 9.42 -5.08
C VAL A 168 -10.37 10.84 -5.42
N VAL A 169 -11.23 11.84 -5.23
CA VAL A 169 -10.86 13.26 -5.48
C VAL A 169 -9.71 13.70 -4.56
N ALA A 170 -9.72 13.27 -3.29
CA ALA A 170 -8.64 13.57 -2.36
C ALA A 170 -7.30 12.98 -2.82
N PHE A 171 -7.26 11.71 -3.25
CA PHE A 171 -6.05 11.11 -3.79
C PHE A 171 -5.64 11.73 -5.12
N LEU A 172 -6.56 12.00 -6.04
CA LEU A 172 -6.24 12.66 -7.30
C LEU A 172 -5.62 14.05 -7.11
N SER A 173 -5.93 14.75 -6.02
CA SER A 173 -5.27 16.02 -5.69
C SER A 173 -3.76 15.87 -5.48
N GLY A 174 -3.30 14.71 -5.02
CA GLY A 174 -1.88 14.40 -4.85
C GLY A 174 -1.09 14.30 -6.17
N ILE A 175 -1.78 14.13 -7.30
CA ILE A 175 -1.16 14.13 -8.64
C ILE A 175 -0.55 15.50 -8.96
N SER A 176 -1.09 16.57 -8.38
CA SER A 176 -0.56 17.94 -8.53
C SER A 176 0.75 18.14 -7.77
N GLY A 177 1.17 17.20 -6.93
CA GLY A 177 2.42 17.24 -6.19
C GLY A 177 3.62 17.11 -7.12
N GLY A 178 4.66 17.94 -6.93
CA GLY A 178 5.86 17.94 -7.74
C GLY A 178 6.79 16.73 -7.55
N VAL A 179 6.41 15.73 -6.74
CA VAL A 179 7.22 14.56 -6.39
C VAL A 179 6.65 13.32 -7.07
N GLY A 180 7.42 12.72 -8.00
CA GLY A 180 7.00 11.57 -8.80
C GLY A 180 6.43 10.41 -7.98
N PRO A 181 7.13 9.88 -6.95
CA PRO A 181 6.61 8.79 -6.11
C PRO A 181 5.29 9.10 -5.42
N VAL A 182 5.06 10.36 -5.00
CA VAL A 182 3.79 10.78 -4.37
C VAL A 182 2.66 10.79 -5.39
N ARG A 183 2.96 11.21 -6.63
CA ARG A 183 1.99 11.20 -7.73
C ARG A 183 1.55 9.77 -8.06
N ASP A 184 2.51 8.85 -8.17
CA ASP A 184 2.26 7.46 -8.53
C ASP A 184 1.47 6.75 -7.42
N PHE A 185 1.87 6.93 -6.15
CA PHE A 185 1.13 6.48 -4.98
C PHE A 185 -0.33 7.00 -4.97
N SER A 186 -0.50 8.30 -5.20
CA SER A 186 -1.83 8.94 -5.22
C SER A 186 -2.72 8.37 -6.33
N LEU A 187 -2.16 8.11 -7.51
CA LEU A 187 -2.87 7.52 -8.62
C LEU A 187 -3.29 6.08 -8.29
N LEU A 188 -2.41 5.28 -7.71
CA LEU A 188 -2.71 3.90 -7.30
C LEU A 188 -3.79 3.85 -6.23
N CYS A 189 -3.74 4.73 -5.23
CA CYS A 189 -4.78 4.83 -4.20
C CYS A 189 -6.14 5.32 -4.74
N ALA A 190 -6.15 6.10 -5.81
CA ALA A 190 -7.39 6.55 -6.44
C ALA A 190 -8.05 5.46 -7.30
N VAL A 191 -7.28 4.50 -7.80
CA VAL A 191 -7.76 3.39 -8.63
C VAL A 191 -8.17 2.17 -7.79
N GLY A 192 -7.50 1.94 -6.65
CA GLY A 192 -7.75 0.82 -5.73
C GLY A 192 -8.96 1.01 -4.86
#